data_65a73122a542e480c8098f09d8d515dd
#
_entry.id   65a73122a542e480c8098f09d8d515dd
#
_cell.length_a   1.000
_cell.length_b   1.000
_cell.length_c   1.000
_cell.angle_alpha   90.00
_cell.angle_beta   90.00
_cell.angle_gamma   90.00
#
_symmetry.space_group_name_H-M   'P 1'
#
loop_
_entity.id
_entity.type
_entity.pdbx_description
1 polymer ?
#
loop_
_entity_poly.entity_id
_entity_poly.type
_entity_poly.pdbx_seq_one_letter_code
_entity_poly.pdbx_strand_id
1 'polypeptide(L)'
;LKIVIRTNYSNPPTHGAQVVQVVKARELVAFLDMAYQGFGEGIAEDGAVIGQFLAAGIDFFVSTSFSKSFSLYGERVGALSVVCSSKDDAARVLSQLKIVIRTNYSNPPTHGAQVVATVLTTPALRAMWEEELAGMRLRIKEMRSLLLQKLQAAGVTQDMSFITRQKGMFSYSGLGKEQMQRLRNEFGIYGVDSGRICVAALNHRNIDAVVKAIAAVS
;
A
#
# COMPACT_ATOMS: atom_id res chain seq x y z
N LEU A 1 -1.95 16.79 16.95
CA LEU A 1 -2.32 16.47 15.56
C LEU A 1 -1.73 15.11 15.19
N LYS A 2 -2.55 14.18 14.73
CA LYS A 2 -2.08 12.86 14.28
C LYS A 2 -1.85 12.92 12.78
N ILE A 3 -0.65 12.58 12.32
CA ILE A 3 -0.37 12.39 10.90
C ILE A 3 -0.39 10.90 10.60
N VAL A 4 -1.28 10.48 9.70
CA VAL A 4 -1.31 9.12 9.15
C VAL A 4 -0.54 9.15 7.84
N ILE A 5 0.59 8.45 7.81
CA ILE A 5 1.39 8.28 6.61
C ILE A 5 1.01 6.95 5.99
N ARG A 6 0.35 7.00 4.83
CA ARG A 6 -0.03 5.81 4.06
C ARG A 6 0.98 5.57 2.96
N THR A 7 1.55 4.38 2.94
CA THR A 7 2.56 3.97 1.95
C THR A 7 1.96 3.30 0.71
N ASN A 8 0.64 3.25 0.61
CA ASN A 8 -0.10 2.49 -0.40
C ASN A 8 -0.52 3.29 -1.64
N TYR A 9 -0.07 4.53 -1.76
CA TYR A 9 -0.46 5.37 -2.87
C TYR A 9 0.68 5.60 -3.85
N SER A 10 0.26 5.97 -5.03
CA SER A 10 0.96 6.20 -6.28
C SER A 10 2.26 7.03 -6.21
N ASN A 11 2.58 7.62 -5.08
CA ASN A 11 3.87 8.23 -4.82
C ASN A 11 4.45 7.64 -3.53
N PRO A 12 5.53 6.85 -3.60
CA PRO A 12 6.28 6.51 -2.41
C PRO A 12 6.76 7.81 -1.76
N PRO A 13 6.98 7.83 -0.45
CA PRO A 13 7.49 9.02 0.22
C PRO A 13 8.92 9.30 -0.25
N THR A 14 9.06 9.91 -1.42
CA THR A 14 10.32 10.51 -1.88
C THR A 14 10.75 11.65 -0.95
N HIS A 15 9.85 12.05 -0.06
CA HIS A 15 10.02 13.12 0.91
C HIS A 15 10.01 12.63 2.37
N GLY A 16 10.30 11.36 2.60
CA GLY A 16 10.29 10.79 3.97
C GLY A 16 11.10 11.60 4.97
N ALA A 17 12.30 12.06 4.59
CA ALA A 17 13.13 12.91 5.44
C ALA A 17 12.48 14.26 5.75
N GLN A 18 11.80 14.89 4.79
CA GLN A 18 11.08 16.16 5.00
C GLN A 18 9.88 15.96 5.92
N VAL A 19 9.14 14.85 5.75
CA VAL A 19 8.02 14.51 6.65
C VAL A 19 8.51 14.30 8.07
N VAL A 20 9.61 13.58 8.27
CA VAL A 20 10.25 13.38 9.58
C VAL A 20 10.61 14.72 10.23
N GLN A 21 11.22 15.65 9.47
CA GLN A 21 11.55 16.98 9.97
C GLN A 21 10.32 17.76 10.45
N VAL A 22 9.23 17.74 9.67
CA VAL A 22 7.97 18.41 10.05
C VAL A 22 7.35 17.77 11.30
N VAL A 23 7.33 16.44 11.36
CA VAL A 23 6.83 15.70 12.54
C VAL A 23 7.60 16.10 13.79
N LYS A 24 8.94 16.11 13.70
CA LYS A 24 9.81 16.49 14.82
C LYS A 24 9.65 17.95 15.22
N ALA A 25 9.69 18.86 14.26
CA ALA A 25 9.59 20.29 14.52
C ALA A 25 8.23 20.72 15.10
N ARG A 26 7.18 19.95 14.84
CA ARG A 26 5.82 20.23 15.34
C ARG A 26 5.37 19.30 16.47
N GLU A 27 6.28 18.49 17.01
CA GLU A 27 5.99 17.53 18.10
C GLU A 27 4.73 16.68 17.81
N LEU A 28 4.62 16.18 16.57
CA LEU A 28 3.47 15.40 16.15
C LEU A 28 3.66 13.92 16.50
N VAL A 29 2.57 13.25 16.85
CA VAL A 29 2.56 11.80 16.98
C VAL A 29 2.36 11.17 15.60
N ALA A 30 3.40 10.49 15.10
CA ALA A 30 3.35 9.82 13.81
C ALA A 30 2.68 8.44 13.91
N PHE A 31 1.88 8.10 12.91
CA PHE A 31 1.29 6.79 12.72
C PHE A 31 1.55 6.35 11.27
N LEU A 32 2.39 5.34 11.10
CA LEU A 32 2.71 4.77 9.79
C LEU A 32 1.74 3.63 9.49
N ASP A 33 0.92 3.78 8.44
CA ASP A 33 -0.02 2.75 7.99
C ASP A 33 0.54 2.02 6.76
N MET A 34 1.01 0.77 6.97
CA MET A 34 1.73 -0.02 5.97
C MET A 34 0.89 -1.21 5.49
N ALA A 35 -0.16 -0.93 4.72
CA ALA A 35 -1.05 -1.95 4.21
C ALA A 35 -0.57 -2.64 2.93
N TYR A 36 0.45 -2.10 2.22
CA TYR A 36 0.88 -2.55 0.89
C TYR A 36 2.40 -2.67 0.75
N GLN A 37 3.10 -2.91 1.86
CA GLN A 37 4.55 -3.13 1.85
C GLN A 37 4.90 -4.31 0.94
N GLY A 38 5.91 -4.13 0.10
CA GLY A 38 6.37 -5.11 -0.88
C GLY A 38 5.75 -4.96 -2.29
N PHE A 39 4.76 -4.08 -2.47
CA PHE A 39 4.14 -3.83 -3.78
C PHE A 39 4.70 -2.61 -4.54
N GLY A 40 5.55 -1.82 -3.92
CA GLY A 40 6.22 -0.67 -4.55
C GLY A 40 7.52 -1.09 -5.25
N GLU A 41 8.61 -1.09 -4.52
CA GLU A 41 9.94 -1.49 -5.02
C GLU A 41 10.41 -2.80 -4.40
N GLY A 42 10.11 -3.04 -3.13
CA GLY A 42 10.52 -4.22 -2.38
C GLY A 42 10.08 -4.12 -0.93
N ILE A 43 10.27 -5.19 -0.17
CA ILE A 43 9.88 -5.23 1.24
C ILE A 43 10.72 -4.23 2.06
N ALA A 44 12.04 -4.20 1.83
CA ALA A 44 12.96 -3.32 2.54
C ALA A 44 12.80 -1.87 2.11
N GLU A 45 12.71 -1.62 0.80
CA GLU A 45 12.60 -0.28 0.21
C GLU A 45 11.29 0.40 0.63
N ASP A 46 10.18 -0.33 0.59
CA ASP A 46 8.87 0.18 1.00
C ASP A 46 8.81 0.43 2.53
N GLY A 47 9.63 -0.30 3.30
CA GLY A 47 9.77 -0.15 4.76
C GLY A 47 10.79 0.90 5.20
N ALA A 48 11.56 1.51 4.29
CA ALA A 48 12.67 2.41 4.63
C ALA A 48 12.25 3.63 5.47
N VAL A 49 11.01 4.07 5.37
CA VAL A 49 10.46 5.16 6.18
C VAL A 49 10.56 4.88 7.69
N ILE A 50 10.41 3.63 8.12
CA ILE A 50 10.56 3.23 9.53
C ILE A 50 11.96 3.57 10.02
N GLY A 51 13.00 3.22 9.23
CA GLY A 51 14.39 3.53 9.54
C GLY A 51 14.67 5.03 9.67
N GLN A 52 14.00 5.86 8.85
CA GLN A 52 14.14 7.31 8.92
C GLN A 52 13.57 7.89 10.23
N PHE A 53 12.41 7.40 10.68
CA PHE A 53 11.83 7.80 11.96
C PHE A 53 12.68 7.32 13.15
N LEU A 54 13.19 6.08 13.09
CA LEU A 54 14.12 5.55 14.10
C LEU A 54 15.39 6.40 14.21
N ALA A 55 16.02 6.72 13.09
CA ALA A 55 17.22 7.55 13.06
C ALA A 55 17.00 8.97 13.57
N ALA A 56 15.79 9.48 13.48
CA ALA A 56 15.42 10.80 13.99
C ALA A 56 15.12 10.80 15.51
N GLY A 57 15.08 9.63 16.17
CA GLY A 57 14.78 9.48 17.60
C GLY A 57 13.35 9.91 17.94
N ILE A 58 12.39 9.61 17.08
CA ILE A 58 10.97 9.95 17.26
C ILE A 58 10.23 8.71 17.72
N ASP A 59 9.34 8.85 18.70
CA ASP A 59 8.38 7.82 19.06
C ASP A 59 7.22 7.79 18.06
N PHE A 60 6.84 6.60 17.57
CA PHE A 60 5.80 6.48 16.54
C PHE A 60 5.11 5.12 16.56
N PHE A 61 3.96 5.07 15.89
CA PHE A 61 3.19 3.85 15.68
C PHE A 61 3.37 3.36 14.25
N VAL A 62 3.40 2.02 14.09
CA VAL A 62 3.37 1.35 12.79
C VAL A 62 2.25 0.32 12.79
N SER A 63 1.28 0.46 11.88
CA SER A 63 0.33 -0.61 11.59
C SER A 63 0.76 -1.34 10.31
N THR A 64 0.85 -2.66 10.37
CA THR A 64 1.15 -3.51 9.22
C THR A 64 -0.03 -4.42 8.95
N SER A 65 -0.52 -4.44 7.72
CA SER A 65 -1.58 -5.36 7.30
C SER A 65 -1.00 -6.50 6.48
N PHE A 66 -1.44 -7.72 6.77
CA PHE A 66 -1.09 -8.91 6.00
C PHE A 66 -2.17 -9.31 4.97
N SER A 67 -3.22 -8.51 4.84
CA SER A 67 -4.31 -8.77 3.89
C SER A 67 -3.82 -8.88 2.45
N LYS A 68 -2.88 -8.02 2.01
CA LYS A 68 -2.42 -7.98 0.61
C LYS A 68 -1.14 -8.79 0.42
N SER A 69 -0.11 -8.54 1.21
CA SER A 69 1.19 -9.19 1.07
C SER A 69 1.18 -10.71 1.35
N PHE A 70 0.19 -11.19 2.09
CA PHE A 70 -0.05 -12.61 2.36
C PHE A 70 -1.37 -13.13 1.76
N SER A 71 -2.11 -12.29 1.04
CA SER A 71 -3.45 -12.64 0.51
C SER A 71 -4.45 -13.08 1.59
N LEU A 72 -4.27 -12.65 2.83
CA LEU A 72 -5.07 -13.04 4.00
C LEU A 72 -6.22 -12.06 4.26
N TYR A 73 -6.92 -11.62 3.22
CA TYR A 73 -8.00 -10.62 3.33
C TYR A 73 -9.11 -11.03 4.31
N GLY A 74 -9.49 -12.31 4.30
CA GLY A 74 -10.56 -12.87 5.14
C GLY A 74 -10.15 -13.06 6.59
N GLU A 75 -8.86 -13.27 6.87
CA GLU A 75 -8.34 -13.58 8.20
C GLU A 75 -8.30 -12.36 9.14
N ARG A 76 -8.46 -11.15 8.61
CA ARG A 76 -8.46 -9.90 9.39
C ARG A 76 -7.23 -9.74 10.28
N VAL A 77 -6.03 -10.06 9.76
CA VAL A 77 -4.77 -10.07 10.51
C VAL A 77 -3.88 -8.91 10.13
N GLY A 78 -3.31 -8.29 11.14
CA GLY A 78 -2.32 -7.22 11.07
C GLY A 78 -1.52 -7.15 12.36
N ALA A 79 -0.54 -6.27 12.41
CA ALA A 79 0.27 -6.03 13.59
C ALA A 79 0.34 -4.52 13.89
N LEU A 80 0.32 -4.17 15.16
CA LEU A 80 0.65 -2.84 15.65
C LEU A 80 2.00 -2.92 16.36
N SER A 81 2.95 -2.11 15.90
CA SER A 81 4.23 -1.90 16.57
C SER A 81 4.29 -0.46 17.09
N VAL A 82 4.87 -0.27 18.25
CA VAL A 82 5.08 1.06 18.83
C VAL A 82 6.56 1.20 19.15
N VAL A 83 7.18 2.19 18.57
CA VAL A 83 8.56 2.58 18.89
C VAL A 83 8.51 3.58 20.02
N CYS A 84 9.28 3.34 21.08
CA CYS A 84 9.37 4.18 22.27
C CYS A 84 10.83 4.52 22.56
N SER A 85 11.06 5.69 23.17
CA SER A 85 12.38 6.19 23.52
C SER A 85 13.06 5.39 24.62
N SER A 86 12.31 4.66 25.46
CA SER A 86 12.85 3.82 26.52
C SER A 86 12.08 2.50 26.68
N LYS A 87 12.72 1.52 27.35
CA LYS A 87 12.07 0.25 27.74
C LYS A 87 10.92 0.47 28.73
N ASP A 88 11.05 1.45 29.61
CA ASP A 88 10.02 1.76 30.60
C ASP A 88 8.80 2.38 29.92
N ASP A 89 8.99 3.25 28.94
CA ASP A 89 7.89 3.79 28.12
C ASP A 89 7.21 2.68 27.32
N ALA A 90 7.98 1.79 26.72
CA ALA A 90 7.44 0.64 26.00
C ALA A 90 6.59 -0.26 26.90
N ALA A 91 7.03 -0.51 28.14
CA ALA A 91 6.27 -1.29 29.11
C ALA A 91 4.96 -0.60 29.51
N ARG A 92 4.99 0.72 29.73
CA ARG A 92 3.78 1.51 30.02
C ARG A 92 2.80 1.50 28.86
N VAL A 93 3.28 1.74 27.63
CA VAL A 93 2.45 1.71 26.41
C VAL A 93 1.85 0.31 26.21
N LEU A 94 2.64 -0.75 26.36
CA LEU A 94 2.13 -2.13 26.24
C LEU A 94 1.03 -2.42 27.26
N SER A 95 1.17 -1.94 28.51
CA SER A 95 0.14 -2.07 29.55
C SER A 95 -1.18 -1.42 29.11
N GLN A 96 -1.12 -0.20 28.56
CA GLN A 96 -2.30 0.51 28.07
C GLN A 96 -2.93 -0.18 26.84
N LEU A 97 -2.12 -0.66 25.90
CA LEU A 97 -2.60 -1.44 24.75
C LEU A 97 -3.35 -2.70 25.20
N LYS A 98 -2.84 -3.42 26.21
CA LYS A 98 -3.53 -4.61 26.77
C LYS A 98 -4.90 -4.25 27.34
N ILE A 99 -5.03 -3.12 28.02
CA ILE A 99 -6.33 -2.64 28.55
C ILE A 99 -7.29 -2.35 27.38
N VAL A 100 -6.84 -1.60 26.37
CA VAL A 100 -7.65 -1.28 25.19
C VAL A 100 -8.09 -2.54 24.45
N ILE A 101 -7.19 -3.50 24.25
CA ILE A 101 -7.52 -4.80 23.63
C ILE A 101 -8.57 -5.54 24.45
N ARG A 102 -8.35 -5.64 25.75
CA ARG A 102 -9.25 -6.38 26.65
C ARG A 102 -10.67 -5.81 26.66
N THR A 103 -10.80 -4.49 26.64
CA THR A 103 -12.12 -3.82 26.67
C THR A 103 -12.81 -3.78 25.32
N ASN A 104 -12.04 -3.81 24.19
CA ASN A 104 -12.59 -3.70 22.86
C ASN A 104 -13.05 -5.07 22.30
N TYR A 105 -12.19 -6.09 22.35
CA TYR A 105 -12.49 -7.42 21.77
C TYR A 105 -11.90 -8.61 22.54
N SER A 106 -11.43 -8.41 23.75
CA SER A 106 -10.88 -9.41 24.70
C SER A 106 -9.58 -10.06 24.22
N ASN A 107 -9.62 -10.89 23.19
CA ASN A 107 -8.46 -11.52 22.55
C ASN A 107 -8.68 -11.59 21.03
N PRO A 108 -7.63 -11.31 20.22
CA PRO A 108 -7.72 -11.51 18.79
C PRO A 108 -7.78 -12.99 18.43
N PRO A 109 -8.38 -13.35 17.28
CA PRO A 109 -8.22 -14.66 16.69
C PRO A 109 -6.73 -14.96 16.45
N THR A 110 -6.29 -16.19 16.70
CA THR A 110 -4.87 -16.56 16.61
C THR A 110 -4.46 -17.14 15.25
N HIS A 111 -5.41 -17.69 14.48
CA HIS A 111 -5.14 -18.41 13.24
C HIS A 111 -4.32 -17.58 12.23
N GLY A 112 -4.82 -16.42 11.83
CA GLY A 112 -4.12 -15.57 10.85
C GLY A 112 -2.73 -15.12 11.34
N ALA A 113 -2.59 -14.81 12.63
CA ALA A 113 -1.29 -14.47 13.21
C ALA A 113 -0.31 -15.65 13.20
N GLN A 114 -0.79 -16.87 13.47
CA GLN A 114 0.04 -18.07 13.41
C GLN A 114 0.50 -18.39 11.98
N VAL A 115 -0.36 -18.24 10.98
CA VAL A 115 0.01 -18.38 9.55
C VAL A 115 1.16 -17.45 9.21
N VAL A 116 1.02 -16.15 9.50
CA VAL A 116 2.06 -15.15 9.24
C VAL A 116 3.34 -15.46 9.99
N ALA A 117 3.25 -15.78 11.28
CA ALA A 117 4.42 -16.10 12.11
C ALA A 117 5.16 -17.33 11.57
N THR A 118 4.44 -18.39 11.20
CA THR A 118 5.04 -19.62 10.64
C THR A 118 5.79 -19.34 9.35
N VAL A 119 5.20 -18.58 8.43
CA VAL A 119 5.86 -18.21 7.16
C VAL A 119 7.11 -17.38 7.42
N LEU A 120 7.02 -16.34 8.25
CA LEU A 120 8.14 -15.41 8.47
C LEU A 120 9.29 -16.02 9.29
N THR A 121 9.00 -17.00 10.15
CA THR A 121 10.02 -17.66 11.00
C THR A 121 10.61 -18.93 10.40
N THR A 122 10.03 -19.45 9.32
CA THR A 122 10.53 -20.64 8.60
C THR A 122 11.29 -20.17 7.35
N PRO A 123 12.62 -20.29 7.27
CA PRO A 123 13.40 -19.69 6.19
C PRO A 123 12.95 -20.10 4.78
N ALA A 124 12.60 -21.37 4.57
CA ALA A 124 12.14 -21.87 3.27
C ALA A 124 10.78 -21.26 2.88
N LEU A 125 9.82 -21.18 3.80
CA LEU A 125 8.50 -20.59 3.55
C LEU A 125 8.61 -19.08 3.32
N ARG A 126 9.49 -18.41 4.07
CA ARG A 126 9.75 -17.00 3.90
C ARG A 126 10.32 -16.70 2.51
N ALA A 127 11.29 -17.48 2.04
CA ALA A 127 11.86 -17.31 0.71
C ALA A 127 10.80 -17.47 -0.40
N MET A 128 9.95 -18.49 -0.31
CA MET A 128 8.84 -18.70 -1.23
C MET A 128 7.86 -17.51 -1.23
N TRP A 129 7.49 -17.01 -0.05
CA TRP A 129 6.61 -15.84 0.08
C TRP A 129 7.23 -14.57 -0.53
N GLU A 130 8.52 -14.32 -0.29
CA GLU A 130 9.23 -13.17 -0.85
C GLU A 130 9.28 -13.23 -2.38
N GLU A 131 9.48 -14.42 -2.96
CA GLU A 131 9.47 -14.66 -4.41
C GLU A 131 8.08 -14.43 -5.02
N GLU A 132 7.03 -14.98 -4.42
CA GLU A 132 5.64 -14.74 -4.88
C GLU A 132 5.27 -13.27 -4.84
N LEU A 133 5.59 -12.57 -3.76
CA LEU A 133 5.34 -11.14 -3.60
C LEU A 133 6.12 -10.32 -4.64
N ALA A 134 7.36 -10.70 -4.94
CA ALA A 134 8.15 -10.09 -6.01
C ALA A 134 7.49 -10.30 -7.38
N GLY A 135 7.00 -11.50 -7.67
CA GLY A 135 6.26 -11.81 -8.88
C GLY A 135 5.01 -10.94 -9.06
N MET A 136 4.21 -10.78 -7.99
CA MET A 136 3.04 -9.89 -8.03
C MET A 136 3.44 -8.43 -8.32
N ARG A 137 4.48 -7.92 -7.67
CA ARG A 137 5.01 -6.56 -7.88
C ARG A 137 5.49 -6.35 -9.32
N LEU A 138 6.25 -7.29 -9.86
CA LEU A 138 6.76 -7.21 -11.24
C LEU A 138 5.63 -7.22 -12.27
N ARG A 139 4.62 -8.07 -12.08
CA ARG A 139 3.44 -8.09 -12.93
C ARG A 139 2.67 -6.75 -12.90
N ILE A 140 2.54 -6.12 -11.74
CA ILE A 140 1.89 -4.81 -11.63
C ILE A 140 2.69 -3.75 -12.40
N LYS A 141 4.03 -3.76 -12.30
CA LYS A 141 4.90 -2.85 -13.06
C LYS A 141 4.77 -3.08 -14.57
N GLU A 142 4.71 -4.34 -15.00
CA GLU A 142 4.47 -4.71 -16.40
C GLU A 142 3.12 -4.15 -16.89
N MET A 143 2.04 -4.36 -16.14
CA MET A 143 0.72 -3.86 -16.52
C MET A 143 0.67 -2.33 -16.64
N ARG A 144 1.40 -1.59 -15.81
CA ARG A 144 1.54 -0.13 -15.94
C ARG A 144 2.20 0.27 -17.26
N SER A 145 3.30 -0.37 -17.59
CA SER A 145 4.05 -0.11 -18.82
C SER A 145 3.22 -0.48 -20.06
N LEU A 146 2.56 -1.63 -20.03
CA LEU A 146 1.72 -2.10 -21.12
C LEU A 146 0.49 -1.22 -21.32
N LEU A 147 -0.14 -0.76 -20.21
CA LEU A 147 -1.26 0.18 -20.27
C LEU A 147 -0.85 1.49 -20.96
N LEU A 148 0.27 2.10 -20.54
CA LEU A 148 0.76 3.32 -21.17
C LEU A 148 1.05 3.13 -22.65
N GLN A 149 1.79 2.08 -23.03
CA GLN A 149 2.13 1.76 -24.41
C GLN A 149 0.87 1.63 -25.28
N LYS A 150 -0.13 0.89 -24.80
CA LYS A 150 -1.36 0.66 -25.54
C LYS A 150 -2.25 1.91 -25.65
N LEU A 151 -2.29 2.76 -24.62
CA LEU A 151 -3.00 4.05 -24.67
C LEU A 151 -2.37 4.99 -25.72
N GLN A 152 -1.05 5.05 -25.78
CA GLN A 152 -0.34 5.80 -26.82
C GLN A 152 -0.63 5.27 -28.21
N ALA A 153 -0.60 3.96 -28.40
CA ALA A 153 -0.92 3.31 -29.67
C ALA A 153 -2.39 3.51 -30.09
N ALA A 154 -3.30 3.67 -29.13
CA ALA A 154 -4.71 3.97 -29.36
C ALA A 154 -4.99 5.47 -29.63
N GLY A 155 -3.96 6.31 -29.70
CA GLY A 155 -4.09 7.73 -30.04
C GLY A 155 -4.57 8.61 -28.87
N VAL A 156 -4.48 8.17 -27.63
CA VAL A 156 -4.78 9.02 -26.47
C VAL A 156 -3.73 10.13 -26.40
N THR A 157 -4.18 11.38 -26.57
CA THR A 157 -3.30 12.55 -26.62
C THR A 157 -2.91 13.09 -25.26
N GLN A 158 -3.69 12.76 -24.21
CA GLN A 158 -3.38 13.15 -22.83
C GLN A 158 -2.09 12.46 -22.38
N ASP A 159 -1.18 13.20 -21.75
CA ASP A 159 0.02 12.60 -21.13
C ASP A 159 -0.37 11.68 -19.98
N MET A 160 -0.22 10.38 -20.20
CA MET A 160 -0.45 9.32 -19.22
C MET A 160 0.87 8.75 -18.64
N SER A 161 2.02 9.36 -18.94
CA SER A 161 3.34 8.86 -18.52
C SER A 161 3.50 8.74 -17.00
N PHE A 162 2.75 9.54 -16.24
CA PHE A 162 2.74 9.49 -14.78
C PHE A 162 2.29 8.13 -14.24
N ILE A 163 1.53 7.33 -14.99
CA ILE A 163 1.09 5.98 -14.56
C ILE A 163 2.29 5.07 -14.29
N THR A 164 3.36 5.16 -15.08
CA THR A 164 4.57 4.34 -14.89
C THR A 164 5.47 4.83 -13.75
N ARG A 165 5.33 6.09 -13.35
CA ARG A 165 6.04 6.65 -12.18
C ARG A 165 5.33 6.35 -10.86
N GLN A 166 4.04 6.04 -10.90
CA GLN A 166 3.27 5.63 -9.73
C GLN A 166 3.63 4.19 -9.35
N LYS A 167 3.43 3.83 -8.07
CA LYS A 167 3.80 2.52 -7.52
C LYS A 167 2.63 1.86 -6.79
N GLY A 168 2.74 0.55 -6.56
CA GLY A 168 1.73 -0.22 -5.84
C GLY A 168 0.53 -0.61 -6.68
N MET A 169 -0.50 -1.15 -6.05
CA MET A 169 -1.66 -1.80 -6.69
C MET A 169 -2.59 -0.84 -7.42
N PHE A 170 -2.60 0.45 -7.04
CA PHE A 170 -3.53 1.45 -7.56
C PHE A 170 -2.83 2.52 -8.36
N SER A 171 -3.57 3.16 -9.26
CA SER A 171 -3.12 4.32 -10.02
C SER A 171 -4.20 5.40 -10.01
N TYR A 172 -3.77 6.64 -10.01
CA TYR A 172 -4.60 7.75 -10.45
C TYR A 172 -4.52 7.81 -11.96
N SER A 173 -5.67 7.79 -12.63
CA SER A 173 -5.73 7.72 -14.10
C SER A 173 -5.72 9.09 -14.79
N GLY A 174 -5.94 10.17 -14.05
CA GLY A 174 -6.15 11.50 -14.62
C GLY A 174 -7.55 11.73 -15.20
N LEU A 175 -8.40 10.71 -15.23
CA LEU A 175 -9.77 10.82 -15.72
C LEU A 175 -10.66 11.52 -14.68
N GLY A 176 -11.52 12.39 -15.17
CA GLY A 176 -12.53 13.08 -14.37
C GLY A 176 -13.73 12.19 -14.04
N LYS A 177 -14.58 12.68 -13.13
CA LYS A 177 -15.78 11.96 -12.65
C LYS A 177 -16.68 11.49 -13.79
N GLU A 178 -16.98 12.37 -14.76
CA GLU A 178 -17.87 12.05 -15.89
C GLU A 178 -17.28 10.94 -16.75
N GLN A 179 -15.98 10.99 -17.04
CA GLN A 179 -15.27 9.96 -17.80
C GLN A 179 -15.29 8.62 -17.04
N MET A 180 -15.10 8.62 -15.71
CA MET A 180 -15.18 7.41 -14.89
C MET A 180 -16.60 6.82 -14.88
N GLN A 181 -17.64 7.65 -14.90
CA GLN A 181 -19.03 7.21 -15.00
C GLN A 181 -19.33 6.63 -16.39
N ARG A 182 -18.81 7.22 -17.45
CA ARG A 182 -18.91 6.67 -18.82
C ARG A 182 -18.23 5.31 -18.93
N LEU A 183 -17.01 5.16 -18.37
CA LEU A 183 -16.33 3.85 -18.31
C LEU A 183 -17.21 2.78 -17.68
N ARG A 184 -17.91 3.12 -16.61
CA ARG A 184 -18.82 2.20 -15.91
C ARG A 184 -20.07 1.88 -16.74
N ASN A 185 -20.74 2.92 -17.21
CA ASN A 185 -22.07 2.78 -17.81
C ASN A 185 -22.05 2.27 -19.25
N GLU A 186 -21.05 2.67 -20.04
CA GLU A 186 -20.92 2.33 -21.45
C GLU A 186 -20.05 1.09 -21.70
N PHE A 187 -19.07 0.85 -20.84
CA PHE A 187 -18.05 -0.19 -21.06
C PHE A 187 -17.95 -1.26 -19.96
N GLY A 188 -18.70 -1.13 -18.85
CA GLY A 188 -18.66 -2.07 -17.74
C GLY A 188 -17.32 -2.06 -16.97
N ILE A 189 -16.55 -0.96 -17.06
CA ILE A 189 -15.25 -0.82 -16.41
C ILE A 189 -15.41 0.01 -15.13
N TYR A 190 -15.14 -0.62 -14.00
CA TYR A 190 -15.39 -0.06 -12.68
C TYR A 190 -14.12 0.54 -12.09
N GLY A 191 -14.17 1.83 -11.82
CA GLY A 191 -13.18 2.59 -11.08
C GLY A 191 -13.86 3.56 -10.12
N VAL A 192 -13.09 4.24 -9.29
CA VAL A 192 -13.62 5.24 -8.36
C VAL A 192 -13.81 6.56 -9.09
N ASP A 193 -14.90 7.27 -8.82
CA ASP A 193 -15.24 8.55 -9.46
C ASP A 193 -14.14 9.62 -9.33
N SER A 194 -13.22 9.46 -8.36
CA SER A 194 -12.02 10.30 -8.23
C SER A 194 -10.90 10.01 -9.25
N GLY A 195 -11.11 9.08 -10.19
CA GLY A 195 -10.10 8.68 -11.18
C GLY A 195 -9.12 7.60 -10.72
N ARG A 196 -9.31 7.02 -9.51
CA ARG A 196 -8.47 5.92 -9.05
C ARG A 196 -8.89 4.59 -9.67
N ILE A 197 -7.92 3.88 -10.24
CA ILE A 197 -8.07 2.55 -10.84
C ILE A 197 -7.18 1.52 -10.12
N CYS A 198 -7.55 0.24 -10.22
CA CYS A 198 -6.75 -0.86 -9.70
C CYS A 198 -5.90 -1.48 -10.82
N VAL A 199 -4.62 -1.13 -10.89
CA VAL A 199 -3.69 -1.68 -11.90
C VAL A 199 -3.46 -3.17 -11.67
N ALA A 200 -3.50 -3.64 -10.44
CA ALA A 200 -3.37 -5.05 -10.11
C ALA A 200 -4.50 -5.93 -10.70
N ALA A 201 -5.64 -5.34 -11.05
CA ALA A 201 -6.74 -6.04 -11.72
C ALA A 201 -6.55 -6.19 -13.25
N LEU A 202 -5.60 -5.45 -13.83
CA LEU A 202 -5.26 -5.59 -15.25
C LEU A 202 -4.51 -6.89 -15.51
N ASN A 203 -4.74 -7.45 -16.71
CA ASN A 203 -4.05 -8.63 -17.20
C ASN A 203 -4.13 -8.64 -18.73
N HIS A 204 -3.40 -9.55 -19.39
CA HIS A 204 -3.34 -9.65 -20.85
C HIS A 204 -4.70 -9.90 -21.53
N ARG A 205 -5.70 -10.43 -20.79
CA ARG A 205 -7.03 -10.72 -21.33
C ARG A 205 -7.97 -9.51 -21.31
N ASN A 206 -7.77 -8.56 -20.40
CA ASN A 206 -8.70 -7.43 -20.22
C ASN A 206 -8.11 -6.07 -20.62
N ILE A 207 -6.79 -5.95 -20.75
CA ILE A 207 -6.12 -4.67 -20.96
C ILE A 207 -6.54 -3.98 -22.25
N ASP A 208 -6.78 -4.73 -23.33
CA ASP A 208 -7.20 -4.17 -24.62
C ASP A 208 -8.60 -3.54 -24.53
N ALA A 209 -9.53 -4.20 -23.85
CA ALA A 209 -10.85 -3.64 -23.61
C ALA A 209 -10.80 -2.37 -22.74
N VAL A 210 -9.95 -2.36 -21.73
CA VAL A 210 -9.74 -1.18 -20.87
C VAL A 210 -9.13 -0.02 -21.66
N VAL A 211 -8.12 -0.28 -22.49
CA VAL A 211 -7.50 0.74 -23.35
C VAL A 211 -8.51 1.33 -24.32
N LYS A 212 -9.28 0.49 -25.03
CA LYS A 212 -10.34 0.94 -25.94
C LYS A 212 -11.37 1.83 -25.26
N ALA A 213 -11.78 1.46 -24.06
CA ALA A 213 -12.75 2.24 -23.29
C ALA A 213 -12.15 3.58 -22.79
N ILE A 214 -10.92 3.59 -22.30
CA ILE A 214 -10.25 4.83 -21.90
C ILE A 214 -10.11 5.76 -23.10
N ALA A 215 -9.65 5.28 -24.26
CA ALA A 215 -9.53 6.07 -25.47
C ALA A 215 -10.87 6.67 -25.94
N ALA A 216 -11.98 5.96 -25.74
CA ALA A 216 -13.32 6.45 -26.12
C ALA A 216 -13.87 7.54 -25.21
N VAL A 217 -13.35 7.68 -23.98
CA VAL A 217 -13.82 8.68 -23.00
C VAL A 217 -12.80 9.81 -22.78
N SER A 218 -11.58 9.70 -23.34
CA SER A 218 -10.50 10.71 -23.27
C SER A 218 -10.66 11.87 -24.30
#